data_cbe82ef17eddf03706a11033cbfbb848
#
_entry.id   cbe82ef17eddf03706a11033cbfbb848
#
_cell.length_a   1.000
_cell.length_b   1.000
_cell.length_c   1.000
_cell.angle_alpha   90.00
_cell.angle_beta   90.00
_cell.angle_gamma   90.00
#
_symmetry.space_group_name_H-M   'P 1'
#
loop_
_entity.id
_entity.type
_entity.pdbx_description
1 polymer ?
#
loop_
_entity_poly.entity_id
_entity_poly.type
_entity_poly.pdbx_seq_one_letter_code
_entity_poly.pdbx_strand_id
1 'polypeptide(L)'
;MTKRSLSILALAAALAGCSSMQVRTEYDPKASYPSYKTYAWMSAPPGQEQTPPMRDPNMRQFVVQTIDAGMKAKGLELVKLDANPDLLLWVHGWRQGRVEVSNYGYAYGGAYVYGPYVSTAVAMPVVDVHEYTEGTLLLDFVDAKTKQMVWRGTATDTVMSGDDIRRSVQPAVQKLLALYPPVK
;
A
#
# COMPACT_ATOMS: atom_id res chain seq x y z
N MET A 1 -40.71 23.49 1.37
CA MET A 1 -39.27 23.78 1.53
C MET A 1 -38.53 22.48 1.90
N THR A 2 -38.23 21.53 1.00
CA THR A 2 -37.50 20.29 1.40
C THR A 2 -36.91 19.52 0.20
N LYS A 3 -36.88 20.02 -1.01
CA LYS A 3 -36.29 19.31 -2.16
C LYS A 3 -34.86 19.73 -2.56
N ARG A 4 -34.33 20.83 -1.98
CA ARG A 4 -32.99 21.35 -2.31
C ARG A 4 -31.86 20.78 -1.45
N SER A 5 -32.17 20.24 -0.26
CA SER A 5 -31.15 19.71 0.67
C SER A 5 -30.68 18.28 0.33
N LEU A 6 -31.45 17.50 -0.42
CA LEU A 6 -31.08 16.13 -0.80
C LEU A 6 -30.07 16.07 -1.96
N SER A 7 -30.04 17.09 -2.80
CA SER A 7 -29.12 17.13 -3.97
C SER A 7 -27.68 17.44 -3.60
N ILE A 8 -27.43 18.07 -2.46
CA ILE A 8 -26.06 18.44 -2.02
C ILE A 8 -25.35 17.23 -1.38
N LEU A 9 -26.12 16.33 -0.75
CA LEU A 9 -25.53 15.13 -0.12
C LEU A 9 -25.07 14.07 -1.13
N ALA A 10 -25.68 14.03 -2.32
CA ALA A 10 -25.31 13.07 -3.36
C ALA A 10 -24.03 13.45 -4.12
N LEU A 11 -23.62 14.72 -4.12
CA LEU A 11 -22.41 15.18 -4.85
C LEU A 11 -21.12 14.97 -4.03
N ALA A 12 -21.23 14.83 -2.71
CA ALA A 12 -20.06 14.60 -1.83
C ALA A 12 -19.50 13.15 -1.90
N ALA A 13 -20.26 12.19 -2.42
CA ALA A 13 -19.86 10.80 -2.52
C ALA A 13 -19.01 10.47 -3.76
N ALA A 14 -18.87 11.37 -4.72
CA ALA A 14 -18.20 11.11 -6.00
C ALA A 14 -16.68 11.41 -6.00
N LEU A 15 -16.10 11.86 -4.88
CA LEU A 15 -14.67 12.15 -4.74
C LEU A 15 -13.87 11.00 -4.08
N ALA A 16 -14.37 9.77 -4.13
CA ALA A 16 -13.56 8.59 -3.85
C ALA A 16 -12.52 8.45 -4.98
N GLY A 17 -11.44 9.25 -4.89
CA GLY A 17 -10.35 9.27 -5.85
C GLY A 17 -9.81 7.87 -6.06
N CYS A 18 -9.64 7.47 -7.31
CA CYS A 18 -8.95 6.26 -7.73
C CYS A 18 -7.52 6.28 -7.18
N SER A 19 -7.32 5.73 -5.98
CA SER A 19 -5.98 5.46 -5.45
C SER A 19 -5.53 4.14 -6.05
N SER A 20 -4.40 4.14 -6.77
CA SER A 20 -3.75 2.94 -7.30
C SER A 20 -3.28 1.98 -6.20
N MET A 21 -3.23 2.47 -4.95
CA MET A 21 -2.76 1.72 -3.80
C MET A 21 -3.60 0.47 -3.52
N GLN A 22 -2.96 -0.67 -3.62
CA GLN A 22 -3.53 -1.98 -3.27
C GLN A 22 -3.21 -2.31 -1.82
N VAL A 23 -4.21 -2.80 -1.08
CA VAL A 23 -4.07 -3.22 0.31
C VAL A 23 -4.56 -4.65 0.46
N ARG A 24 -3.77 -5.48 1.16
CA ARG A 24 -4.10 -6.87 1.49
C ARG A 24 -3.83 -7.11 2.96
N THR A 25 -4.60 -8.02 3.56
CA THR A 25 -4.38 -8.45 4.95
C THR A 25 -4.46 -9.96 5.07
N GLU A 26 -3.61 -10.48 5.94
CA GLU A 26 -3.62 -11.87 6.38
C GLU A 26 -3.75 -11.87 7.90
N TYR A 27 -4.56 -12.78 8.47
CA TYR A 27 -4.78 -12.77 9.90
C TYR A 27 -5.15 -14.16 10.44
N ASP A 28 -4.84 -14.40 11.71
CA ASP A 28 -5.28 -15.58 12.42
C ASP A 28 -6.72 -15.40 12.95
N PRO A 29 -7.72 -16.14 12.43
CA PRO A 29 -9.10 -16.01 12.89
C PRO A 29 -9.32 -16.48 14.34
N LYS A 30 -8.35 -17.19 14.93
CA LYS A 30 -8.39 -17.68 16.31
C LYS A 30 -7.84 -16.67 17.32
N ALA A 31 -7.12 -15.62 16.86
CA ALA A 31 -6.57 -14.61 17.74
C ALA A 31 -7.66 -13.80 18.46
N SER A 32 -7.36 -13.41 19.69
CA SER A 32 -8.29 -12.66 20.54
C SER A 32 -8.03 -11.16 20.42
N TYR A 33 -8.31 -10.57 19.27
CA TYR A 33 -8.06 -9.14 18.97
C TYR A 33 -8.59 -8.15 20.01
N PRO A 34 -9.79 -8.34 20.61
CA PRO A 34 -10.31 -7.42 21.63
C PRO A 34 -9.48 -7.39 22.91
N SER A 35 -8.67 -8.42 23.18
CA SER A 35 -7.83 -8.50 24.38
C SER A 35 -6.54 -7.69 24.27
N TYR A 36 -6.09 -7.35 23.05
CA TYR A 36 -4.88 -6.58 22.84
C TYR A 36 -5.12 -5.10 23.17
N LYS A 37 -4.34 -4.56 24.09
CA LYS A 37 -4.40 -3.18 24.55
C LYS A 37 -3.09 -2.44 24.43
N THR A 38 -1.98 -3.18 24.49
CA THR A 38 -0.62 -2.63 24.49
C THR A 38 0.20 -3.21 23.37
N TYR A 39 1.16 -2.44 22.87
CA TYR A 39 2.12 -2.92 21.89
C TYR A 39 3.51 -2.34 22.12
N ALA A 40 4.51 -3.02 21.61
CA ALA A 40 5.89 -2.54 21.54
C ALA A 40 6.48 -2.82 20.16
N TRP A 41 7.43 -1.98 19.76
CA TRP A 41 8.20 -2.21 18.55
C TRP A 41 9.28 -3.27 18.81
N MET A 42 9.36 -4.26 17.92
CA MET A 42 10.44 -5.25 17.95
C MET A 42 11.57 -4.84 17.00
N SER A 43 12.77 -5.31 17.29
CA SER A 43 13.89 -5.24 16.36
C SER A 43 13.63 -6.13 15.14
N ALA A 44 14.29 -5.82 14.01
CA ALA A 44 14.23 -6.69 12.84
C ALA A 44 14.61 -8.13 13.21
N PRO A 45 13.85 -9.13 12.76
CA PRO A 45 14.23 -10.53 12.95
C PRO A 45 15.62 -10.81 12.37
N PRO A 46 16.38 -11.76 12.93
CA PRO A 46 17.67 -12.14 12.37
C PRO A 46 17.55 -12.50 10.88
N GLY A 47 18.45 -11.96 10.06
CA GLY A 47 18.45 -12.19 8.61
C GLY A 47 17.45 -11.36 7.82
N GLN A 48 16.65 -10.50 8.47
CA GLN A 48 15.73 -9.57 7.83
C GLN A 48 16.19 -8.13 8.08
N GLU A 49 17.27 -7.74 7.45
CA GLU A 49 17.73 -6.37 7.53
C GLU A 49 16.73 -5.42 6.84
N GLN A 50 16.64 -4.20 7.38
CA GLN A 50 15.85 -3.14 6.74
C GLN A 50 16.40 -2.84 5.35
N THR A 51 15.53 -2.85 4.36
CA THR A 51 15.84 -2.47 2.98
C THR A 51 15.51 -0.99 2.73
N PRO A 52 16.08 -0.34 1.71
CA PRO A 52 15.59 0.97 1.30
C PRO A 52 14.09 0.93 0.95
N PRO A 53 13.25 1.91 1.36
CA PRO A 53 13.64 3.19 2.02
C PRO A 53 13.76 3.12 3.55
N MET A 54 13.47 2.00 4.19
CA MET A 54 13.43 1.89 5.66
C MET A 54 14.81 1.89 6.34
N ARG A 55 15.90 1.84 5.55
CA ARG A 55 17.26 2.08 6.06
C ARG A 55 17.50 3.53 6.44
N ASP A 56 16.79 4.48 5.81
CA ASP A 56 16.86 5.89 6.18
C ASP A 56 16.20 6.10 7.55
N PRO A 57 16.93 6.57 8.57
CA PRO A 57 16.39 6.77 9.91
C PRO A 57 15.22 7.76 9.94
N ASN A 58 15.23 8.80 9.13
CA ASN A 58 14.19 9.82 9.08
C ASN A 58 12.89 9.22 8.47
N MET A 59 13.02 8.43 7.41
CA MET A 59 11.88 7.75 6.80
C MET A 59 11.29 6.72 7.78
N ARG A 60 12.15 5.92 8.39
CA ARG A 60 11.72 4.94 9.39
C ARG A 60 11.00 5.60 10.57
N GLN A 61 11.54 6.67 11.11
CA GLN A 61 10.91 7.41 12.19
C GLN A 61 9.55 7.97 11.79
N PHE A 62 9.44 8.53 10.59
CA PHE A 62 8.18 9.04 10.06
C PHE A 62 7.12 7.93 9.92
N VAL A 63 7.49 6.76 9.39
CA VAL A 63 6.58 5.61 9.27
C VAL A 63 6.13 5.13 10.65
N VAL A 64 7.07 4.94 11.58
CA VAL A 64 6.77 4.51 12.96
C VAL A 64 5.82 5.49 13.65
N GLN A 65 6.11 6.80 13.60
CA GLN A 65 5.23 7.81 14.21
C GLN A 65 3.83 7.82 13.59
N THR A 66 3.73 7.60 12.28
CA THR A 66 2.44 7.53 11.59
C THR A 66 1.63 6.32 12.04
N ILE A 67 2.28 5.16 12.22
CA ILE A 67 1.64 3.95 12.74
C ILE A 67 1.24 4.13 14.20
N ASP A 68 2.11 4.71 15.05
CA ASP A 68 1.83 4.96 16.46
C ASP A 68 0.59 5.86 16.63
N ALA A 69 0.48 6.92 15.82
CA ALA A 69 -0.70 7.78 15.82
C ALA A 69 -1.98 6.99 15.46
N GLY A 70 -1.91 6.11 14.47
CA GLY A 70 -3.03 5.25 14.08
C GLY A 70 -3.41 4.21 15.13
N MET A 71 -2.41 3.58 15.78
CA MET A 71 -2.63 2.63 16.88
C MET A 71 -3.26 3.30 18.09
N LYS A 72 -2.78 4.48 18.46
CA LYS A 72 -3.37 5.30 19.53
C LYS A 72 -4.83 5.64 19.23
N ALA A 73 -5.15 6.00 18.00
CA ALA A 73 -6.53 6.28 17.59
C ALA A 73 -7.45 5.06 17.71
N LYS A 74 -6.89 3.84 17.68
CA LYS A 74 -7.59 2.57 17.92
C LYS A 74 -7.63 2.16 19.40
N GLY A 75 -7.08 2.97 20.29
CA GLY A 75 -7.07 2.71 21.74
C GLY A 75 -5.98 1.73 22.18
N LEU A 76 -4.94 1.51 21.37
CA LEU A 76 -3.77 0.73 21.77
C LEU A 76 -2.68 1.66 22.27
N GLU A 77 -1.99 1.24 23.32
CA GLU A 77 -0.95 2.01 24.00
C GLU A 77 0.45 1.46 23.65
N LEU A 78 1.36 2.35 23.26
CA LEU A 78 2.77 2.04 23.10
C LEU A 78 3.44 1.89 24.46
N VAL A 79 4.04 0.74 24.70
CA VAL A 79 4.81 0.47 25.91
C VAL A 79 6.25 0.04 25.58
N LYS A 80 7.11 -0.01 26.56
CA LYS A 80 8.47 -0.57 26.40
C LYS A 80 8.40 -2.07 26.15
N LEU A 81 9.39 -2.60 25.44
CA LEU A 81 9.45 -4.03 25.12
C LEU A 81 9.52 -4.92 26.40
N ASP A 82 10.14 -4.43 27.46
CA ASP A 82 10.27 -5.10 28.77
C ASP A 82 9.00 -4.95 29.67
N ALA A 83 8.01 -4.18 29.24
CA ALA A 83 6.75 -3.99 29.98
C ALA A 83 5.68 -5.06 29.69
N ASN A 84 6.06 -6.20 29.10
CA ASN A 84 5.16 -7.28 28.72
C ASN A 84 4.00 -6.82 27.82
N PRO A 85 4.27 -6.26 26.64
CA PRO A 85 3.23 -5.84 25.71
C PRO A 85 2.35 -7.02 25.28
N ASP A 86 1.13 -6.75 24.82
CA ASP A 86 0.26 -7.76 24.24
C ASP A 86 0.68 -8.10 22.81
N LEU A 87 1.12 -7.09 22.05
CA LEU A 87 1.56 -7.21 20.66
C LEU A 87 3.01 -6.74 20.47
N LEU A 88 3.71 -7.40 19.57
CA LEU A 88 4.98 -6.95 19.02
C LEU A 88 4.76 -6.51 17.59
N LEU A 89 5.13 -5.26 17.28
CA LEU A 89 5.00 -4.70 15.95
C LEU A 89 6.32 -4.67 15.21
N TRP A 90 6.26 -5.01 13.95
CA TRP A 90 7.38 -4.84 13.04
C TRP A 90 6.90 -4.25 11.71
N VAL A 91 7.65 -3.28 11.20
CA VAL A 91 7.37 -2.64 9.93
C VAL A 91 8.54 -2.81 8.98
N HIS A 92 8.22 -3.15 7.75
CA HIS A 92 9.16 -3.37 6.67
C HIS A 92 8.70 -2.65 5.41
N GLY A 93 9.64 -2.10 4.67
CA GLY A 93 9.33 -1.43 3.41
C GLY A 93 10.38 -1.78 2.37
N TRP A 94 9.96 -1.98 1.14
CA TRP A 94 10.89 -2.18 0.01
C TRP A 94 10.41 -1.47 -1.24
N ARG A 95 11.33 -1.29 -2.17
CA ARG A 95 11.08 -0.77 -3.51
C ARG A 95 11.48 -1.82 -4.53
N GLN A 96 10.68 -1.96 -5.55
CA GLN A 96 10.97 -2.86 -6.66
C GLN A 96 10.69 -2.14 -7.98
N GLY A 97 11.71 -2.09 -8.85
CA GLY A 97 11.52 -1.67 -10.24
C GLY A 97 10.65 -2.68 -10.98
N ARG A 98 9.69 -2.18 -11.72
CA ARG A 98 8.83 -2.95 -12.63
C ARG A 98 8.96 -2.39 -14.03
N VAL A 99 8.88 -3.27 -15.00
CA VAL A 99 8.84 -2.92 -16.42
C VAL A 99 7.54 -3.47 -16.98
N GLU A 100 6.70 -2.57 -17.47
CA GLU A 100 5.48 -2.93 -18.19
C GLU A 100 5.71 -2.70 -19.68
N VAL A 101 5.51 -3.75 -20.47
CA VAL A 101 5.62 -3.70 -21.93
C VAL A 101 4.22 -3.76 -22.50
N SER A 102 3.76 -2.64 -23.03
CA SER A 102 2.46 -2.55 -23.70
C SER A 102 2.66 -2.53 -25.21
N ASN A 103 2.08 -3.51 -25.90
CA ASN A 103 2.07 -3.56 -27.35
C ASN A 103 0.77 -2.94 -27.88
N TYR A 104 0.83 -1.69 -28.31
CA TYR A 104 -0.27 -1.05 -29.02
C TYR A 104 -0.02 -1.14 -30.52
N GLY A 105 -0.68 -2.08 -31.17
CA GLY A 105 -0.71 -2.13 -32.63
C GLY A 105 -1.69 -1.11 -33.19
N TYR A 106 -1.24 0.06 -33.60
CA TYR A 106 -2.06 0.92 -34.45
C TYR A 106 -1.84 0.54 -35.90
N ALA A 107 -2.83 -0.11 -36.51
CA ALA A 107 -2.88 -0.24 -37.95
C ALA A 107 -3.26 1.12 -38.56
N TYR A 108 -2.28 1.97 -38.84
CA TYR A 108 -2.46 3.14 -39.67
C TYR A 108 -2.17 2.74 -41.11
N GLY A 109 -3.25 2.51 -41.87
CA GLY A 109 -3.08 2.20 -43.29
C GLY A 109 -4.40 1.89 -43.95
N GLY A 110 -5.05 2.92 -44.48
CA GLY A 110 -5.99 2.76 -45.56
C GLY A 110 -5.22 2.30 -46.81
N ALA A 111 -5.62 1.20 -47.43
CA ALA A 111 -5.09 0.80 -48.71
C ALA A 111 -5.54 1.83 -49.76
N TYR A 112 -4.63 2.66 -50.23
CA TYR A 112 -4.87 3.52 -51.37
C TYR A 112 -4.46 2.80 -52.65
N VAL A 113 -5.44 2.44 -53.46
CA VAL A 113 -5.20 1.86 -54.78
C VAL A 113 -5.04 3.01 -55.77
N TYR A 114 -3.84 3.29 -56.22
CA TYR A 114 -3.56 4.22 -57.29
C TYR A 114 -2.94 3.48 -58.47
N GLY A 115 -3.76 3.12 -59.45
CA GLY A 115 -3.30 2.41 -60.65
C GLY A 115 -2.78 0.97 -60.33
N PRO A 116 -1.80 0.44 -61.04
CA PRO A 116 -1.32 -0.91 -60.87
C PRO A 116 -0.40 -1.12 -59.62
N TYR A 117 -0.24 -0.12 -58.79
CA TYR A 117 0.61 -0.19 -57.59
C TYR A 117 -0.23 -0.36 -56.34
N VAL A 118 -0.07 -1.50 -55.69
CA VAL A 118 -0.63 -1.76 -54.34
C VAL A 118 0.44 -1.46 -53.32
N SER A 119 0.28 -0.40 -52.52
CA SER A 119 1.13 -0.19 -51.38
C SER A 119 0.55 -0.91 -50.18
N THR A 120 1.19 -1.94 -49.70
CA THR A 120 0.86 -2.59 -48.43
C THR A 120 1.34 -1.72 -47.29
N ALA A 121 0.41 -1.28 -46.44
CA ALA A 121 0.75 -0.61 -45.17
C ALA A 121 1.40 -1.63 -44.24
N VAL A 122 2.65 -1.39 -43.89
CA VAL A 122 3.34 -2.17 -42.87
C VAL A 122 2.93 -1.62 -41.52
N ALA A 123 2.19 -2.42 -40.74
CA ALA A 123 1.93 -2.11 -39.36
C ALA A 123 3.26 -2.28 -38.58
N MET A 124 3.84 -1.18 -38.14
CA MET A 124 4.94 -1.24 -37.18
C MET A 124 4.38 -1.38 -35.78
N PRO A 125 4.73 -2.43 -35.02
CA PRO A 125 4.34 -2.52 -33.63
C PRO A 125 5.06 -1.40 -32.86
N VAL A 126 4.30 -0.50 -32.28
CA VAL A 126 4.83 0.47 -31.31
C VAL A 126 4.88 -0.25 -29.98
N VAL A 127 6.08 -0.55 -29.52
CA VAL A 127 6.33 -1.11 -28.20
C VAL A 127 6.53 0.07 -27.28
N ASP A 128 5.60 0.25 -26.36
CA ASP A 128 5.70 1.24 -25.29
C ASP A 128 6.18 0.53 -24.01
N VAL A 129 7.33 0.99 -23.51
CA VAL A 129 7.97 0.42 -22.32
C VAL A 129 7.85 1.44 -21.20
N HIS A 130 7.02 1.13 -20.21
CA HIS A 130 6.89 1.93 -19.01
C HIS A 130 7.69 1.30 -17.87
N GLU A 131 8.68 2.03 -17.39
CA GLU A 131 9.38 1.69 -16.16
C GLU A 131 8.71 2.41 -14.99
N TYR A 132 8.28 1.66 -14.00
CA TYR A 132 7.76 2.24 -12.76
C TYR A 132 8.32 1.51 -11.53
N THR A 133 8.27 2.17 -10.39
CA THR A 133 8.73 1.58 -9.14
C THR A 133 7.53 1.32 -8.24
N GLU A 134 7.41 0.10 -7.74
CA GLU A 134 6.47 -0.24 -6.69
C GLU A 134 7.13 -0.03 -5.32
N GLY A 135 6.44 0.73 -4.46
CA GLY A 135 6.74 0.82 -3.04
C GLY A 135 5.78 -0.05 -2.26
N THR A 136 6.30 -0.89 -1.38
CA THR A 136 5.47 -1.74 -0.52
C THR A 136 5.80 -1.46 0.93
N LEU A 137 4.74 -1.30 1.75
CA LEU A 137 4.79 -1.24 3.20
C LEU A 137 4.13 -2.48 3.77
N LEU A 138 4.85 -3.21 4.61
CA LEU A 138 4.37 -4.38 5.32
C LEU A 138 4.40 -4.12 6.82
N LEU A 139 3.30 -4.39 7.49
CA LEU A 139 3.14 -4.21 8.93
C LEU A 139 2.66 -5.52 9.56
N ASP A 140 3.48 -6.08 10.44
CA ASP A 140 3.22 -7.32 11.16
C ASP A 140 2.87 -7.07 12.62
N PHE A 141 1.84 -7.77 13.09
CA PHE A 141 1.48 -7.86 14.49
C PHE A 141 1.66 -9.30 14.96
N VAL A 142 2.48 -9.44 15.97
CA VAL A 142 2.84 -10.73 16.58
C VAL A 142 2.31 -10.74 18.00
N ASP A 143 1.58 -11.77 18.38
CA ASP A 143 1.18 -11.97 19.78
C ASP A 143 2.43 -12.18 20.65
N ALA A 144 2.61 -11.33 21.65
CA ALA A 144 3.84 -11.33 22.43
C ALA A 144 4.01 -12.57 23.32
N LYS A 145 2.93 -13.27 23.65
CA LYS A 145 2.94 -14.49 24.48
C LYS A 145 3.23 -15.72 23.64
N THR A 146 2.50 -15.89 22.54
CA THR A 146 2.61 -17.08 21.69
C THR A 146 3.73 -16.99 20.67
N LYS A 147 4.23 -15.77 20.39
CA LYS A 147 5.20 -15.45 19.34
C LYS A 147 4.70 -15.81 17.92
N GLN A 148 3.40 -15.92 17.76
CA GLN A 148 2.77 -16.18 16.47
C GLN A 148 2.32 -14.86 15.82
N MET A 149 2.51 -14.75 14.52
CA MET A 149 1.94 -13.64 13.76
C MET A 149 0.41 -13.77 13.78
N VAL A 150 -0.26 -12.72 14.25
CA VAL A 150 -1.73 -12.69 14.33
C VAL A 150 -2.35 -11.85 13.24
N TRP A 151 -1.64 -10.86 12.73
CA TRP A 151 -2.12 -10.03 11.63
C TRP A 151 -0.95 -9.48 10.82
N ARG A 152 -1.13 -9.43 9.52
CA ARG A 152 -0.23 -8.80 8.55
C ARG A 152 -1.03 -7.92 7.62
N GLY A 153 -0.57 -6.70 7.45
CA GLY A 153 -1.07 -5.80 6.43
C GLY A 153 0.01 -5.46 5.41
N THR A 154 -0.34 -5.49 4.14
CA THR A 154 0.54 -5.13 3.02
C THR A 154 -0.13 -4.04 2.20
N ALA A 155 0.53 -2.91 2.02
CA ALA A 155 0.11 -1.84 1.12
C ALA A 155 1.14 -1.66 0.02
N THR A 156 0.71 -1.70 -1.23
CA THR A 156 1.56 -1.52 -2.41
C THR A 156 1.03 -0.37 -3.24
N ASP A 157 1.91 0.53 -3.64
CA ASP A 157 1.59 1.70 -4.47
C ASP A 157 2.67 1.95 -5.51
N THR A 158 2.30 2.57 -6.61
CA THR A 158 3.26 3.04 -7.61
C THR A 158 3.91 4.32 -7.13
N VAL A 159 5.23 4.37 -7.09
CA VAL A 159 6.01 5.50 -6.61
C VAL A 159 7.09 5.87 -7.62
N MET A 160 7.24 7.17 -7.88
CA MET A 160 8.22 7.67 -8.84
C MET A 160 9.46 8.28 -8.17
N SER A 161 9.32 8.75 -6.94
CA SER A 161 10.36 9.46 -6.19
C SER A 161 10.34 9.14 -4.69
N GLY A 162 11.36 9.58 -3.97
CA GLY A 162 11.39 9.51 -2.50
C GLY A 162 10.28 10.32 -1.84
N ASP A 163 9.90 11.45 -2.43
CA ASP A 163 8.81 12.30 -1.93
C ASP A 163 7.45 11.63 -2.13
N ASP A 164 7.27 10.86 -3.21
CA ASP A 164 6.07 10.07 -3.43
C ASP A 164 5.93 8.98 -2.37
N ILE A 165 7.03 8.31 -2.04
CA ILE A 165 7.05 7.31 -0.95
C ILE A 165 6.57 7.95 0.34
N ARG A 166 7.11 9.12 0.70
CA ARG A 166 6.72 9.82 1.91
C ARG A 166 5.24 10.22 1.92
N ARG A 167 4.72 10.69 0.78
CA ARG A 167 3.29 11.02 0.62
C ARG A 167 2.38 9.79 0.71
N SER A 168 2.84 8.64 0.23
CA SER A 168 2.07 7.38 0.25
C SER A 168 2.00 6.72 1.64
N VAL A 169 2.91 7.04 2.56
CA VAL A 169 2.97 6.40 3.89
C VAL A 169 1.68 6.62 4.69
N GLN A 170 1.22 7.85 4.82
CA GLN A 170 0.04 8.14 5.64
C GLN A 170 -1.24 7.48 5.10
N PRO A 171 -1.56 7.55 3.80
CA PRO A 171 -2.70 6.82 3.23
C PRO A 171 -2.54 5.30 3.37
N ALA A 172 -1.33 4.75 3.21
CA ALA A 172 -1.07 3.33 3.37
C ALA A 172 -1.38 2.88 4.79
N VAL A 173 -0.84 3.56 5.80
CA VAL A 173 -1.08 3.25 7.21
C VAL A 173 -2.57 3.37 7.55
N GLN A 174 -3.25 4.41 7.09
CA GLN A 174 -4.69 4.59 7.32
C GLN A 174 -5.51 3.44 6.75
N LYS A 175 -5.24 3.05 5.49
CA LYS A 175 -5.93 1.93 4.84
C LYS A 175 -5.64 0.60 5.51
N LEU A 176 -4.38 0.33 5.89
CA LEU A 176 -3.99 -0.87 6.61
C LEU A 176 -4.70 -0.97 7.96
N LEU A 177 -4.61 0.08 8.77
CA LEU A 177 -5.21 0.09 10.09
C LEU A 177 -6.75 0.15 10.05
N ALA A 178 -7.37 0.60 8.97
CA ALA A 178 -8.83 0.47 8.80
C ALA A 178 -9.27 -1.01 8.77
N LEU A 179 -8.38 -1.92 8.35
CA LEU A 179 -8.63 -3.37 8.29
C LEU A 179 -8.18 -4.11 9.58
N TYR A 180 -7.68 -3.38 10.59
CA TYR A 180 -7.33 -3.93 11.89
C TYR A 180 -8.23 -3.34 13.00
N PRO A 181 -8.78 -4.14 13.92
CA PRO A 181 -8.80 -5.61 13.89
C PRO A 181 -9.69 -6.14 12.75
N PRO A 182 -9.42 -7.36 12.26
CA PRO A 182 -10.26 -7.94 11.22
C PRO A 182 -11.69 -8.16 11.72
N VAL A 183 -12.66 -7.89 10.85
CA VAL A 183 -14.07 -8.16 11.14
C VAL A 183 -14.30 -9.66 10.92
N LYS A 184 -14.85 -10.33 11.94
CA LYS A 184 -15.23 -11.74 11.86
C LYS A 184 -16.51 -11.91 11.07
#